data_dcbd3bc735055ac3396a57af209a05f2
#
_entry.id   dcbd3bc735055ac3396a57af209a05f2
#
_cell.length_a   1.000
_cell.length_b   1.000
_cell.length_c   1.000
_cell.angle_alpha   90.00
_cell.angle_beta   90.00
_cell.angle_gamma   90.00
#
_symmetry.space_group_name_H-M   'P 1'
#
loop_
_entity.id
_entity.type
_entity.pdbx_description
1 polymer ?
#
loop_
_entity_poly.entity_id
_entity_poly.type
_entity_poly.pdbx_seq_one_letter_code
_entity_poly.pdbx_strand_id
1 'polypeptide(L)'
;MKFQQKAIIPVGREPLWEFLMDVPKVAKSLPGVESVTKLDETTYEGTLKVRVGLIGLNLTGKIFLEERDKQNWKAALRAEAADRMAAGAVRGKTSMKLRELSAKETEMEMETDVSILGKIGEFGQPIIRKKADQMLSQFVDNIKKQLAGN
;
A
#
# COMPACT_ATOMS: atom_id res chain seq x y z
N MET A 1 -11.62 10.52 2.79
CA MET A 1 -11.51 9.93 4.13
C MET A 1 -10.04 9.75 4.50
N LYS A 2 -9.73 10.03 5.73
CA LYS A 2 -8.35 9.97 6.23
C LYS A 2 -8.22 8.94 7.32
N PHE A 3 -7.14 8.16 7.30
CA PHE A 3 -6.83 7.24 8.39
C PHE A 3 -5.33 7.03 8.54
N GLN A 4 -4.96 6.62 9.75
CA GLN A 4 -3.57 6.33 10.12
C GLN A 4 -3.43 4.87 10.47
N GLN A 5 -2.29 4.30 10.10
CA GLN A 5 -1.97 2.91 10.39
C GLN A 5 -0.53 2.83 10.89
N LYS A 6 -0.28 1.89 11.80
CA LYS A 6 1.06 1.60 12.32
C LYS A 6 1.28 0.10 12.33
N ALA A 7 2.51 -0.31 12.04
CA ALA A 7 2.90 -1.71 12.12
C ALA A 7 4.34 -1.81 12.60
N ILE A 8 4.60 -2.81 13.44
CA ILE A 8 5.97 -3.14 13.86
C ILE A 8 6.42 -4.30 13.00
N ILE A 9 7.54 -4.10 12.29
CA ILE A 9 8.08 -5.09 11.37
C ILE A 9 9.43 -5.56 11.93
N PRO A 10 9.64 -6.88 12.10
CA PRO A 10 10.86 -7.43 12.69
C PRO A 10 12.02 -7.46 11.68
N VAL A 11 12.33 -6.30 11.15
CA VAL A 11 13.39 -6.08 10.16
C VAL A 11 14.00 -4.72 10.46
N GLY A 12 15.31 -4.58 10.29
CA GLY A 12 16.00 -3.32 10.47
C GLY A 12 15.51 -2.25 9.49
N ARG A 13 15.66 -1.00 9.86
CA ARG A 13 15.12 0.12 9.08
C ARG A 13 15.71 0.21 7.67
N GLU A 14 17.02 0.00 7.52
CA GLU A 14 17.66 0.09 6.22
C GLU A 14 17.23 -1.02 5.25
N PRO A 15 17.30 -2.30 5.61
CA PRO A 15 16.79 -3.34 4.70
C PRO A 15 15.30 -3.21 4.42
N LEU A 16 14.50 -2.72 5.38
CA LEU A 16 13.09 -2.47 5.13
C LEU A 16 12.91 -1.33 4.13
N TRP A 17 13.67 -0.25 4.26
CA TRP A 17 13.62 0.86 3.30
C TRP A 17 13.95 0.39 1.89
N GLU A 18 15.03 -0.38 1.74
CA GLU A 18 15.44 -0.93 0.43
C GLU A 18 14.31 -1.77 -0.19
N PHE A 19 13.66 -2.59 0.63
CA PHE A 19 12.53 -3.39 0.17
C PHE A 19 11.36 -2.50 -0.29
N LEU A 20 10.99 -1.50 0.52
CA LEU A 20 9.84 -0.64 0.24
C LEU A 20 10.05 0.25 -0.98
N MET A 21 11.29 0.57 -1.31
CA MET A 21 11.59 1.36 -2.51
C MET A 21 11.58 0.55 -3.80
N ASP A 22 11.49 -0.77 -3.70
CA ASP A 22 11.38 -1.66 -4.84
C ASP A 22 9.91 -2.02 -5.06
N VAL A 23 9.23 -1.25 -5.90
CA VAL A 23 7.78 -1.40 -6.11
C VAL A 23 7.38 -2.79 -6.58
N PRO A 24 8.10 -3.47 -7.50
CA PRO A 24 7.76 -4.84 -7.85
C PRO A 24 7.79 -5.81 -6.66
N LYS A 25 8.73 -5.66 -5.75
CA LYS A 25 8.79 -6.51 -4.54
C LYS A 25 7.64 -6.20 -3.59
N VAL A 26 7.33 -4.92 -3.40
CA VAL A 26 6.19 -4.50 -2.59
C VAL A 26 4.89 -5.06 -3.15
N ALA A 27 4.73 -4.99 -4.47
CA ALA A 27 3.54 -5.49 -5.15
C ALA A 27 3.32 -6.98 -4.89
N LYS A 28 4.38 -7.78 -4.91
CA LYS A 28 4.28 -9.22 -4.64
C LYS A 28 3.86 -9.52 -3.19
N SER A 29 4.06 -8.58 -2.29
CA SER A 29 3.70 -8.73 -0.88
C SER A 29 2.29 -8.23 -0.57
N LEU A 30 1.65 -7.51 -1.49
CA LEU A 30 0.28 -7.04 -1.33
C LEU A 30 -0.71 -8.09 -1.81
N PRO A 31 -1.73 -8.41 -1.00
CA PRO A 31 -2.72 -9.39 -1.44
C PRO A 31 -3.54 -8.84 -2.60
N GLY A 32 -3.75 -9.68 -3.61
CA GLY A 32 -4.60 -9.35 -4.74
C GLY A 32 -3.96 -8.62 -5.90
N VAL A 33 -2.70 -8.20 -5.78
CA VAL A 33 -1.98 -7.59 -6.90
C VAL A 33 -1.70 -8.67 -7.95
N GLU A 34 -2.16 -8.43 -9.19
CA GLU A 34 -1.98 -9.38 -10.28
C GLU A 34 -0.83 -9.00 -11.22
N SER A 35 -0.64 -7.71 -11.46
CA SER A 35 0.43 -7.25 -12.34
C SER A 35 0.92 -5.88 -11.92
N VAL A 36 2.20 -5.62 -12.17
CA VAL A 36 2.79 -4.29 -12.01
C VAL A 36 3.80 -4.10 -13.14
N THR A 37 3.67 -2.99 -13.86
CA THR A 37 4.55 -2.61 -14.94
C THR A 37 5.16 -1.25 -14.64
N LYS A 38 6.47 -1.15 -14.73
CA LYS A 38 7.17 0.13 -14.59
C LYS A 38 7.03 0.92 -15.89
N LEU A 39 6.49 2.14 -15.81
CA LEU A 39 6.35 3.03 -16.96
C LEU A 39 7.52 4.01 -17.06
N ASP A 40 7.97 4.53 -15.94
CA ASP A 40 9.18 5.36 -15.84
C ASP A 40 9.71 5.27 -14.39
N GLU A 41 10.70 6.08 -14.04
CA GLU A 41 11.37 5.98 -12.71
C GLU A 41 10.44 6.21 -11.53
N THR A 42 9.33 6.89 -11.73
CA THR A 42 8.40 7.25 -10.64
C THR A 42 6.97 6.78 -10.87
N THR A 43 6.69 6.13 -12.01
CA THR A 43 5.33 5.75 -12.38
C THR A 43 5.22 4.26 -12.67
N TYR A 44 4.22 3.64 -12.07
CA TYR A 44 3.91 2.23 -12.27
C TYR A 44 2.44 2.07 -12.61
N GLU A 45 2.13 1.05 -13.39
CA GLU A 45 0.75 0.68 -13.72
C GLU A 45 0.51 -0.73 -13.22
N GLY A 46 -0.68 -0.97 -12.67
CA GLY A 46 -0.96 -2.28 -12.11
C GLY A 46 -2.43 -2.61 -12.01
N THR A 47 -2.68 -3.86 -11.67
CA THR A 47 -4.02 -4.39 -11.45
C THR A 47 -4.10 -5.03 -10.09
N LEU A 48 -5.24 -4.83 -9.43
CA LEU A 48 -5.51 -5.33 -8.09
C LEU A 48 -6.91 -5.91 -8.02
N LYS A 49 -7.02 -7.17 -7.57
CA LYS A 49 -8.29 -7.77 -7.22
C LYS A 49 -8.53 -7.62 -5.72
N VAL A 50 -9.65 -7.04 -5.35
CA VAL A 50 -9.98 -6.84 -3.94
C VAL A 50 -11.48 -6.99 -3.73
N ARG A 51 -11.88 -7.57 -2.61
CA ARG A 51 -13.29 -7.65 -2.21
C ARG A 51 -13.53 -6.68 -1.05
N VAL A 52 -14.59 -5.89 -1.20
CA VAL A 52 -15.08 -5.02 -0.13
C VAL A 52 -16.52 -5.43 0.14
N GLY A 53 -16.77 -6.01 1.30
CA GLY A 53 -18.06 -6.62 1.59
C GLY A 53 -18.34 -7.76 0.63
N LEU A 54 -19.47 -7.72 -0.08
CA LEU A 54 -19.86 -8.72 -1.08
C LEU A 54 -19.45 -8.34 -2.50
N ILE A 55 -18.83 -7.17 -2.69
CA ILE A 55 -18.46 -6.68 -4.01
C ILE A 55 -17.01 -7.03 -4.34
N GLY A 56 -16.82 -7.75 -5.43
CA GLY A 56 -15.50 -8.00 -6.00
C GLY A 56 -15.12 -6.89 -6.96
N LEU A 57 -13.89 -6.38 -6.83
CA LEU A 57 -13.39 -5.29 -7.63
C LEU A 57 -12.16 -5.73 -8.40
N ASN A 58 -12.05 -5.28 -9.66
CA ASN A 58 -10.85 -5.43 -10.47
C ASN A 58 -10.37 -4.02 -10.80
N LEU A 59 -9.45 -3.53 -9.97
CA LEU A 59 -8.94 -2.17 -10.11
C LEU A 59 -7.72 -2.16 -11.04
N THR A 60 -7.74 -1.25 -12.01
CA THR A 60 -6.60 -0.97 -12.87
C THR A 60 -6.24 0.48 -12.71
N GLY A 61 -4.96 0.77 -12.52
CA GLY A 61 -4.57 2.14 -12.28
C GLY A 61 -3.08 2.36 -12.26
N LYS A 62 -2.71 3.56 -11.83
CA LYS A 62 -1.33 4.02 -11.78
C LYS A 62 -0.94 4.43 -10.38
N ILE A 63 0.33 4.22 -10.09
CA ILE A 63 0.97 4.63 -8.85
C ILE A 63 2.09 5.60 -9.21
N PHE A 64 2.10 6.74 -8.53
CA PHE A 64 3.11 7.78 -8.72
C PHE A 64 3.89 7.93 -7.42
N LEU A 65 5.20 7.73 -7.48
CA LEU A 65 6.08 7.97 -6.34
C LEU A 65 6.37 9.45 -6.25
N GLU A 66 5.86 10.11 -5.23
CA GLU A 66 5.96 11.56 -5.09
C GLU A 66 7.13 12.00 -4.22
N GLU A 67 7.53 11.19 -3.25
CA GLU A 67 8.60 11.51 -2.32
C GLU A 67 9.41 10.27 -1.96
N ARG A 68 10.73 10.40 -1.99
CA ARG A 68 11.68 9.40 -1.51
C ARG A 68 12.77 10.12 -0.74
N ASP A 69 12.58 10.31 0.54
CA ASP A 69 13.52 11.01 1.40
C ASP A 69 14.18 10.04 2.37
N LYS A 70 15.25 9.41 1.93
CA LYS A 70 15.95 8.42 2.75
C LYS A 70 16.57 9.04 4.00
N GLN A 71 17.04 10.27 3.92
CA GLN A 71 17.64 10.94 5.07
C GLN A 71 16.68 11.03 6.24
N ASN A 72 15.41 11.28 5.98
CA ASN A 72 14.37 11.40 6.98
C ASN A 72 13.46 10.16 7.07
N TRP A 73 13.79 9.12 6.30
CA TRP A 73 13.05 7.85 6.27
C TRP A 73 11.57 8.04 5.96
N LYS A 74 11.30 8.91 5.00
CA LYS A 74 9.94 9.25 4.56
C LYS A 74 9.76 8.99 3.08
N ALA A 75 8.58 8.50 2.73
CA ALA A 75 8.20 8.32 1.35
C ALA A 75 6.72 8.64 1.19
N ALA A 76 6.31 8.99 -0.01
CA ALA A 76 4.91 9.24 -0.32
C ALA A 76 4.60 8.77 -1.73
N LEU A 77 3.39 8.26 -1.90
CA LEU A 77 2.89 7.87 -3.20
C LEU A 77 1.46 8.34 -3.37
N ARG A 78 1.07 8.49 -4.64
CA ARG A 78 -0.29 8.78 -5.05
C ARG A 78 -0.76 7.66 -5.96
N ALA A 79 -2.00 7.25 -5.83
CA ALA A 79 -2.58 6.19 -6.65
C ALA A 79 -3.93 6.62 -7.21
N GLU A 80 -4.20 6.21 -8.44
CA GLU A 80 -5.47 6.39 -9.10
C GLU A 80 -5.85 5.08 -9.78
N ALA A 81 -7.03 4.56 -9.48
CA ALA A 81 -7.46 3.29 -10.04
C ALA A 81 -8.98 3.29 -10.25
N ALA A 82 -9.43 2.53 -11.23
CA ALA A 82 -10.84 2.38 -11.52
C ALA A 82 -11.18 0.90 -11.71
N ASP A 83 -12.42 0.55 -11.34
CA ASP A 83 -12.93 -0.77 -11.55
C ASP A 83 -13.34 -0.98 -13.01
N ARG A 84 -13.00 -2.15 -13.57
CA ARG A 84 -13.29 -2.50 -14.94
C ARG A 84 -14.79 -2.45 -15.28
N MET A 85 -15.63 -2.81 -14.32
CA MET A 85 -17.07 -2.85 -14.49
C MET A 85 -17.76 -1.57 -14.03
N ALA A 86 -16.98 -0.50 -13.87
CA ALA A 86 -17.46 0.82 -13.47
C ALA A 86 -18.17 0.84 -12.11
N ALA A 87 -17.85 -0.12 -11.23
CA ALA A 87 -18.40 -0.11 -9.86
C ALA A 87 -17.83 1.03 -9.03
N GLY A 88 -16.75 1.66 -9.48
CA GLY A 88 -16.21 2.83 -8.81
C GLY A 88 -14.76 3.10 -9.19
N ALA A 89 -14.23 4.15 -8.57
CA ALA A 89 -12.84 4.57 -8.73
C ALA A 89 -12.28 4.99 -7.38
N VAL A 90 -10.97 4.87 -7.26
CA VAL A 90 -10.25 5.21 -6.03
C VAL A 90 -9.13 6.16 -6.38
N ARG A 91 -8.99 7.24 -5.62
CA ARG A 91 -7.84 8.15 -5.66
C ARG A 91 -7.33 8.31 -4.24
N GLY A 92 -6.03 8.17 -4.07
CA GLY A 92 -5.48 8.31 -2.74
C GLY A 92 -4.04 8.72 -2.73
N LYS A 93 -3.63 9.22 -1.57
CA LYS A 93 -2.25 9.53 -1.27
C LYS A 93 -1.89 8.87 0.05
N THR A 94 -0.76 8.19 0.08
CA THR A 94 -0.23 7.58 1.30
C THR A 94 1.16 8.11 1.56
N SER A 95 1.41 8.59 2.77
CA SER A 95 2.74 8.92 3.23
C SER A 95 3.17 7.90 4.27
N MET A 96 4.47 7.64 4.32
CA MET A 96 5.07 6.63 5.17
C MET A 96 6.29 7.20 5.87
N LYS A 97 6.48 6.78 7.12
CA LYS A 97 7.68 7.10 7.89
C LYS A 97 8.16 5.84 8.61
N LEU A 98 9.46 5.60 8.58
CA LEU A 98 10.07 4.49 9.29
C LEU A 98 10.80 5.00 10.51
N ARG A 99 10.48 4.44 11.68
CA ARG A 99 11.15 4.75 12.94
C ARG A 99 11.88 3.52 13.44
N GLU A 100 13.17 3.65 13.68
CA GLU A 100 13.97 2.56 14.21
C GLU A 100 13.65 2.30 15.68
N LEU A 101 13.25 1.07 15.99
CA LEU A 101 13.03 0.64 17.37
C LEU A 101 14.25 -0.09 17.91
N SER A 102 14.91 -0.86 17.06
CA SER A 102 16.16 -1.57 17.36
C SER A 102 16.84 -1.91 16.04
N ALA A 103 18.00 -2.57 16.11
CA ALA A 103 18.71 -3.01 14.92
C ALA A 103 17.89 -4.00 14.07
N LYS A 104 16.90 -4.66 14.67
CA LYS A 104 16.09 -5.70 14.02
C LYS A 104 14.60 -5.42 14.05
N GLU A 105 14.21 -4.21 14.38
CA GLU A 105 12.81 -3.84 14.49
C GLU A 105 12.57 -2.41 14.03
N THR A 106 11.54 -2.22 13.22
CA THR A 106 11.17 -0.91 12.70
C THR A 106 9.66 -0.70 12.85
N GLU A 107 9.25 0.48 13.25
CA GLU A 107 7.85 0.88 13.23
C GLU A 107 7.58 1.64 11.93
N MET A 108 6.60 1.17 11.18
CA MET A 108 6.12 1.83 9.96
C MET A 108 4.84 2.57 10.28
N GLU A 109 4.86 3.89 10.11
CA GLU A 109 3.68 4.73 10.26
C GLU A 109 3.20 5.17 8.89
N MET A 110 1.88 5.05 8.65
CA MET A 110 1.28 5.46 7.38
C MET A 110 0.11 6.38 7.62
N GLU A 111 -0.01 7.39 6.77
CA GLU A 111 -1.18 8.26 6.70
C GLU A 111 -1.75 8.17 5.30
N THR A 112 -3.04 7.87 5.21
CA THR A 112 -3.73 7.74 3.93
C THR A 112 -4.90 8.70 3.86
N ASP A 113 -4.97 9.40 2.74
CA ASP A 113 -6.13 10.23 2.39
C ASP A 113 -6.68 9.68 1.09
N VAL A 114 -7.88 9.12 1.13
CA VAL A 114 -8.48 8.43 0.01
C VAL A 114 -9.87 8.95 -0.31
N SER A 115 -10.15 9.12 -1.61
CA SER A 115 -11.48 9.44 -2.14
C SER A 115 -11.97 8.24 -2.93
N ILE A 116 -13.16 7.79 -2.62
CA ILE A 116 -13.75 6.61 -3.25
C ILE A 116 -15.06 7.03 -3.91
N LEU A 117 -15.18 6.76 -5.21
CA LEU A 117 -16.32 7.13 -6.03
C LEU A 117 -17.09 5.89 -6.45
N GLY A 118 -18.39 6.03 -6.68
CA GLY A 118 -19.26 4.95 -7.13
C GLY A 118 -19.77 4.08 -6.00
N LYS A 119 -20.19 2.87 -6.33
CA LYS A 119 -20.80 1.95 -5.36
C LYS A 119 -19.90 1.60 -4.19
N ILE A 120 -18.59 1.57 -4.42
CA ILE A 120 -17.62 1.27 -3.36
C ILE A 120 -17.71 2.31 -2.25
N GLY A 121 -17.95 3.58 -2.60
CA GLY A 121 -18.03 4.67 -1.64
C GLY A 121 -19.25 4.60 -0.72
N GLU A 122 -20.25 3.80 -1.09
CA GLU A 122 -21.46 3.63 -0.28
C GLU A 122 -21.21 2.80 0.98
N PHE A 123 -20.10 2.05 1.05
CA PHE A 123 -19.79 1.22 2.22
C PHE A 123 -19.45 2.03 3.47
N GLY A 124 -18.96 3.26 3.31
CA GLY A 124 -18.58 4.10 4.42
C GLY A 124 -17.20 3.77 5.00
N GLN A 125 -16.73 4.69 5.83
CA GLN A 125 -15.37 4.65 6.38
C GLN A 125 -15.04 3.39 7.21
N PRO A 126 -15.92 2.90 8.11
CA PRO A 126 -15.56 1.74 8.92
C PRO A 126 -15.24 0.49 8.12
N ILE A 127 -16.00 0.24 7.04
CA ILE A 127 -15.78 -0.95 6.19
C ILE A 127 -14.49 -0.81 5.39
N ILE A 128 -14.26 0.36 4.83
CA ILE A 128 -13.04 0.65 4.06
C ILE A 128 -11.81 0.55 4.96
N ARG A 129 -11.87 1.11 6.16
CA ARG A 129 -10.78 1.03 7.12
C ARG A 129 -10.47 -0.41 7.52
N LYS A 130 -11.50 -1.20 7.79
CA LYS A 130 -11.33 -2.60 8.14
C LYS A 130 -10.59 -3.36 7.03
N LYS A 131 -10.95 -3.09 5.78
CA LYS A 131 -10.28 -3.72 4.63
C LYS A 131 -8.83 -3.28 4.53
N ALA A 132 -8.56 -2.00 4.71
CA ALA A 132 -7.19 -1.46 4.70
C ALA A 132 -6.33 -2.10 5.81
N ASP A 133 -6.89 -2.25 7.01
CA ASP A 133 -6.18 -2.87 8.12
C ASP A 133 -5.88 -4.34 7.86
N GLN A 134 -6.81 -5.07 7.25
CA GLN A 134 -6.59 -6.47 6.86
C GLN A 134 -5.47 -6.58 5.82
N MET A 135 -5.47 -5.69 4.83
CA MET A 135 -4.44 -5.69 3.80
C MET A 135 -3.06 -5.36 4.38
N LEU A 136 -2.99 -4.41 5.30
CA LEU A 136 -1.74 -4.07 5.98
C LEU A 136 -1.22 -5.27 6.79
N SER A 137 -2.08 -5.95 7.53
CA SER A 137 -1.71 -7.11 8.31
C SER A 137 -1.12 -8.23 7.43
N GLN A 138 -1.76 -8.52 6.31
CA GLN A 138 -1.25 -9.51 5.36
C GLN A 138 0.07 -9.06 4.71
N PHE A 139 0.18 -7.78 4.41
CA PHE A 139 1.39 -7.21 3.84
C PHE A 139 2.58 -7.40 4.81
N VAL A 140 2.37 -7.08 6.09
CA VAL A 140 3.40 -7.26 7.12
C VAL A 140 3.80 -8.73 7.24
N ASP A 141 2.83 -9.64 7.27
CA ASP A 141 3.13 -11.08 7.33
C ASP A 141 3.95 -11.54 6.13
N ASN A 142 3.63 -11.03 4.95
CA ASN A 142 4.35 -11.38 3.72
C ASN A 142 5.78 -10.81 3.72
N ILE A 143 5.97 -9.60 4.23
CA ILE A 143 7.30 -9.02 4.40
C ILE A 143 8.13 -9.87 5.34
N LYS A 144 7.57 -10.28 6.47
CA LYS A 144 8.25 -11.16 7.42
C LYS A 144 8.76 -12.43 6.73
N LYS A 145 7.92 -13.05 5.92
CA LYS A 145 8.31 -14.26 5.19
C LYS A 145 9.42 -14.02 4.18
N GLN A 146 9.40 -12.90 3.48
CA GLN A 146 10.39 -12.59 2.46
C GLN A 146 11.73 -12.14 3.03
N LEU A 147 11.73 -11.36 4.12
CA LEU A 147 12.96 -10.78 4.68
C LEU A 147 13.54 -11.60 5.81
N ALA A 148 12.74 -12.35 6.56
CA ALA A 148 13.22 -13.19 7.65
C ALA A 148 13.88 -14.48 7.17
N GLY A 149 13.70 -14.87 5.92
CA GLY A 149 14.32 -16.04 5.32
C GLY A 149 15.74 -15.79 4.81
N ASN A 150 16.25 -14.59 5.00
CA ASN A 150 17.59 -14.20 4.53
C ASN A 150 18.57 -14.17 5.70
#